data_d242aff17498e13b4eb7505e470c34ed
#
_entry.id   d242aff17498e13b4eb7505e470c34ed
#
_cell.length_a   1.000
_cell.length_b   1.000
_cell.length_c   1.000
_cell.angle_alpha   90.00
_cell.angle_beta   90.00
_cell.angle_gamma   90.00
#
_symmetry.space_group_name_H-M   'P 1'
#
loop_
_entity.id
_entity.type
_entity.pdbx_description
1 polymer ?
#
loop_
_entity_poly.entity_id
_entity_poly.type
_entity_poly.pdbx_seq_one_letter_code
_entity_poly.pdbx_strand_id
1 'polypeptide(L)'
;SNPSLGLSYSINSTDNIFFSYGTSFETPTLNELSNNPDGSGFNNDLKSNNSSNYEIGWRKSFLNIIVEAVAYITNSDNEILPYELEQFPGKNFYRNVGSTMRRGLELNSQIFFKEGRLNLSYTLSNNQFKNFVIDGRNLSDNLIPGIPSQMLDLEMIFNLTRKRTLILTNRLIGERYADNLNETLIGSYNIFNIKYSKKVFRNSEFFLGANNIFNQEYFDNIRINAFGKRYYD
;
A
#
# COMPACT_ATOMS: atom_id res chain seq x y z
N SER A 1 -2.32 23.07 11.86
CA SER A 1 -1.99 22.15 12.97
C SER A 1 -2.57 20.78 12.66
N ASN A 2 -1.84 19.73 12.99
CA ASN A 2 -2.26 18.35 12.79
C ASN A 2 -2.53 17.69 14.16
N PRO A 3 -3.71 17.91 14.77
CA PRO A 3 -4.06 17.29 16.03
C PRO A 3 -4.16 15.78 15.91
N SER A 4 -3.79 15.08 16.97
CA SER A 4 -3.95 13.65 17.10
C SER A 4 -4.41 13.28 18.51
N LEU A 5 -5.17 12.19 18.62
CA LEU A 5 -5.64 11.60 19.86
C LEU A 5 -5.42 10.09 19.80
N GLY A 6 -4.85 9.51 20.83
CA GLY A 6 -4.70 8.08 20.99
C GLY A 6 -5.27 7.64 22.33
N LEU A 7 -6.03 6.55 22.32
CA LEU A 7 -6.54 5.86 23.50
C LEU A 7 -6.10 4.41 23.45
N SER A 8 -5.71 3.88 24.58
CA SER A 8 -5.30 2.48 24.70
C SER A 8 -5.88 1.90 25.98
N TYR A 9 -6.46 0.71 25.87
CA TYR A 9 -7.05 -0.02 26.98
C TYR A 9 -6.49 -1.43 27.06
N SER A 10 -5.78 -1.73 28.11
CA SER A 10 -5.25 -3.07 28.39
C SER A 10 -6.32 -3.90 29.08
N ILE A 11 -6.86 -4.88 28.37
CA ILE A 11 -7.83 -5.83 28.92
C ILE A 11 -7.14 -6.69 30.00
N ASN A 12 -5.91 -7.10 29.70
CA ASN A 12 -5.02 -7.82 30.60
C ASN A 12 -3.55 -7.62 30.14
N SER A 13 -2.59 -8.35 30.70
CA SER A 13 -1.16 -8.20 30.38
C SER A 13 -0.79 -8.58 28.94
N THR A 14 -1.67 -9.26 28.21
CA THR A 14 -1.43 -9.77 26.86
C THR A 14 -2.41 -9.27 25.82
N ASP A 15 -3.50 -8.62 26.24
CA ASP A 15 -4.58 -8.12 25.39
C ASP A 15 -4.72 -6.60 25.50
N ASN A 16 -4.70 -5.92 24.36
CA ASN A 16 -4.85 -4.49 24.30
C ASN A 16 -5.78 -4.10 23.12
N ILE A 17 -6.68 -3.17 23.38
CA ILE A 17 -7.47 -2.48 22.35
C ILE A 17 -6.99 -1.05 22.30
N PHE A 18 -6.88 -0.49 21.10
CA PHE A 18 -6.52 0.90 20.90
C PHE A 18 -7.42 1.59 19.89
N PHE A 19 -7.52 2.88 20.04
CA PHE A 19 -8.15 3.78 19.08
C PHE A 19 -7.19 4.93 18.80
N SER A 20 -7.07 5.32 17.54
CA SER A 20 -6.34 6.51 17.13
C SER A 20 -7.19 7.39 16.22
N TYR A 21 -7.04 8.68 16.39
CA TYR A 21 -7.54 9.71 15.49
C TYR A 21 -6.39 10.67 15.18
N GLY A 22 -6.23 11.02 13.93
CA GLY A 22 -5.24 11.99 13.51
C GLY A 22 -5.69 12.76 12.29
N THR A 23 -5.20 14.00 12.19
CA THR A 23 -5.35 14.79 10.96
C THR A 23 -3.98 15.01 10.33
N SER A 24 -3.94 15.13 9.03
CA SER A 24 -2.75 15.50 8.27
C SER A 24 -3.07 16.62 7.29
N PHE A 25 -2.04 17.40 6.98
CA PHE A 25 -2.10 18.51 6.06
C PHE A 25 -0.83 18.45 5.19
N GLU A 26 -1.02 18.45 3.90
CA GLU A 26 0.07 18.38 2.92
C GLU A 26 -0.10 19.53 1.92
N THR A 27 0.92 20.38 1.83
CA THR A 27 0.97 21.45 0.82
C THR A 27 1.48 20.89 -0.51
N PRO A 28 1.03 21.45 -1.65
CA PRO A 28 1.63 21.09 -2.94
C PRO A 28 3.14 21.25 -2.91
N THR A 29 3.84 20.29 -3.48
CA THR A 29 5.29 20.34 -3.63
C THR A 29 5.70 21.34 -4.70
N LEU A 30 6.95 21.77 -4.69
CA LEU A 30 7.48 22.70 -5.70
C LEU A 30 7.38 22.11 -7.12
N ASN A 31 7.55 20.80 -7.26
CA ASN A 31 7.40 20.12 -8.54
C ASN A 31 5.95 20.13 -9.04
N GLU A 32 4.97 19.95 -8.19
CA GLU A 32 3.55 20.02 -8.53
C GLU A 32 3.15 21.43 -8.94
N LEU A 33 3.61 22.44 -8.20
CA LEU A 33 3.36 23.85 -8.50
C LEU A 33 4.02 24.30 -9.81
N SER A 34 5.25 23.85 -10.09
CA SER A 34 6.01 24.29 -11.27
C SER A 34 5.49 23.71 -12.58
N ASN A 35 4.72 22.64 -12.54
CA ASN A 35 4.08 22.02 -13.70
C ASN A 35 2.70 22.66 -13.96
N ASN A 36 2.71 23.93 -14.37
CA ASN A 36 1.50 24.69 -14.65
C ASN A 36 0.95 24.33 -16.03
N PRO A 37 -0.32 23.89 -16.15
CA PRO A 37 -0.96 23.58 -17.42
C PRO A 37 -1.15 24.82 -18.32
N ASP A 38 -1.22 26.03 -17.75
CA ASP A 38 -1.37 27.29 -18.48
C ASP A 38 -0.05 27.85 -19.06
N GLY A 39 1.04 27.12 -18.86
CA GLY A 39 2.32 27.34 -19.56
C GLY A 39 3.45 27.95 -18.75
N SER A 40 3.27 29.04 -18.04
CA SER A 40 4.34 29.70 -17.29
C SER A 40 3.98 30.01 -15.83
N GLY A 41 5.02 30.01 -14.97
CA GLY A 41 4.85 30.26 -13.54
C GLY A 41 4.35 29.06 -12.76
N PHE A 42 3.91 29.31 -11.54
CA PHE A 42 3.37 28.28 -10.66
C PHE A 42 1.86 28.09 -10.85
N ASN A 43 1.41 26.85 -10.71
CA ASN A 43 -0.01 26.51 -10.61
C ASN A 43 -0.53 26.88 -9.22
N ASN A 44 -1.02 28.11 -9.09
CA ASN A 44 -1.53 28.64 -7.82
C ASN A 44 -2.94 28.15 -7.47
N ASP A 45 -3.59 27.40 -8.35
CA ASP A 45 -4.93 26.84 -8.10
C ASP A 45 -4.87 25.56 -7.27
N LEU A 46 -3.66 24.96 -7.14
CA LEU A 46 -3.47 23.80 -6.28
C LEU A 46 -3.68 24.13 -4.81
N LYS A 47 -4.62 23.43 -4.20
CA LYS A 47 -4.94 23.52 -2.78
C LYS A 47 -4.23 22.41 -2.02
N SER A 48 -3.98 22.67 -0.75
CA SER A 48 -3.44 21.67 0.17
C SER A 48 -4.41 20.52 0.39
N ASN A 49 -3.87 19.31 0.44
CA ASN A 49 -4.60 18.11 0.84
C ASN A 49 -4.79 18.12 2.37
N ASN A 50 -5.99 17.82 2.83
CA ASN A 50 -6.31 17.63 4.24
C ASN A 50 -6.89 16.25 4.45
N SER A 51 -6.38 15.52 5.43
CA SER A 51 -6.89 14.18 5.72
C SER A 51 -7.22 14.00 7.19
N SER A 52 -8.20 13.16 7.46
CA SER A 52 -8.52 12.65 8.78
C SER A 52 -8.47 11.13 8.77
N ASN A 53 -7.76 10.56 9.74
CA ASN A 53 -7.59 9.13 9.91
C ASN A 53 -8.20 8.67 11.23
N TYR A 54 -8.93 7.57 11.18
CA TYR A 54 -9.53 6.87 12.32
C TYR A 54 -9.10 5.42 12.28
N GLU A 55 -8.60 4.91 13.37
CA GLU A 55 -8.18 3.53 13.51
C GLU A 55 -8.72 2.94 14.82
N ILE A 56 -9.14 1.69 14.75
CA ILE A 56 -9.39 0.87 15.91
C ILE A 56 -8.64 -0.44 15.73
N GLY A 57 -7.89 -0.83 16.74
CA GLY A 57 -7.07 -2.04 16.67
C GLY A 57 -7.13 -2.86 17.93
N TRP A 58 -6.85 -4.11 17.75
CA TRP A 58 -6.70 -5.11 18.80
C TRP A 58 -5.36 -5.80 18.64
N ARG A 59 -4.61 -5.89 19.73
CA ARG A 59 -3.31 -6.58 19.80
C ARG A 59 -3.34 -7.61 20.90
N LYS A 60 -2.90 -8.81 20.58
CA LYS A 60 -2.78 -9.91 21.54
C LYS A 60 -1.44 -10.62 21.39
N SER A 61 -0.82 -10.89 22.55
CA SER A 61 0.32 -11.78 22.66
C SER A 61 -0.12 -13.02 23.43
N PHE A 62 -0.02 -14.19 22.80
CA PHE A 62 -0.45 -15.44 23.41
C PHE A 62 0.60 -16.51 23.19
N LEU A 63 1.27 -16.95 24.27
CA LEU A 63 2.33 -17.98 24.25
C LEU A 63 3.32 -17.78 23.08
N ASN A 64 3.03 -18.39 21.96
CA ASN A 64 3.84 -18.41 20.75
C ASN A 64 3.21 -17.66 19.56
N ILE A 65 2.16 -16.87 19.81
CA ILE A 65 1.47 -16.08 18.75
C ILE A 65 1.41 -14.62 19.20
N ILE A 66 1.76 -13.72 18.29
CA ILE A 66 1.46 -12.29 18.38
C ILE A 66 0.54 -11.97 17.22
N VAL A 67 -0.59 -11.35 17.49
CA VAL A 67 -1.54 -10.93 16.48
C VAL A 67 -1.96 -9.49 16.70
N GLU A 68 -2.11 -8.75 15.61
CA GLU A 68 -2.68 -7.43 15.58
C GLU A 68 -3.69 -7.34 14.45
N ALA A 69 -4.88 -6.86 14.75
CA ALA A 69 -5.92 -6.58 13.76
C ALA A 69 -6.33 -5.10 13.89
N VAL A 70 -6.37 -4.40 12.78
CA VAL A 70 -6.71 -2.97 12.70
C VAL A 70 -7.78 -2.76 11.65
N ALA A 71 -8.82 -1.99 11.99
CA ALA A 71 -9.75 -1.42 11.04
C ALA A 71 -9.47 0.08 10.94
N TYR A 72 -9.43 0.62 9.73
CA TYR A 72 -9.15 2.03 9.50
C TYR A 72 -10.09 2.67 8.49
N ILE A 73 -10.27 3.99 8.63
CA ILE A 73 -10.92 4.85 7.63
C ILE A 73 -10.13 6.15 7.56
N THR A 74 -9.69 6.51 6.35
CA THR A 74 -9.06 7.78 6.03
C THR A 74 -9.93 8.53 5.03
N ASN A 75 -10.34 9.75 5.38
CA ASN A 75 -11.00 10.67 4.47
C ASN A 75 -10.03 11.79 4.11
N SER A 76 -9.89 12.07 2.82
CA SER A 76 -9.01 13.13 2.31
C SER A 76 -9.80 14.08 1.42
N ASP A 77 -9.56 15.38 1.59
CA ASP A 77 -10.12 16.44 0.77
C ASP A 77 -9.01 17.15 0.00
N ASN A 78 -9.28 17.52 -1.25
CA ASN A 78 -8.34 18.16 -2.16
C ASN A 78 -7.08 17.32 -2.44
N GLU A 79 -7.20 16.02 -2.55
CA GLU A 79 -6.07 15.16 -2.91
C GLU A 79 -5.49 15.58 -4.28
N ILE A 80 -4.16 15.64 -4.37
CA ILE A 80 -3.46 16.06 -5.59
C ILE A 80 -3.15 14.84 -6.42
N LEU A 81 -3.68 14.78 -7.65
CA LEU A 81 -3.44 13.69 -8.58
C LEU A 81 -2.72 14.18 -9.84
N PRO A 82 -1.77 13.38 -10.37
CA PRO A 82 -1.16 13.65 -11.64
C PRO A 82 -2.13 13.39 -12.80
N TYR A 83 -1.98 14.16 -13.87
CA TYR A 83 -2.61 13.92 -15.16
C TYR A 83 -1.68 14.38 -16.30
N GLU A 84 -1.93 13.88 -17.50
CA GLU A 84 -1.18 14.29 -18.69
C GLU A 84 -2.08 15.07 -19.63
N LEU A 85 -1.49 16.01 -20.36
CA LEU A 85 -2.13 16.72 -21.45
C LEU A 85 -1.63 16.15 -22.79
N GLU A 86 -2.52 15.99 -23.78
CA GLU A 86 -2.16 15.50 -25.11
C GLU A 86 -1.05 16.35 -25.78
N GLN A 87 -1.04 17.65 -25.51
CA GLN A 87 -0.07 18.60 -26.03
C GLN A 87 1.33 18.44 -25.45
N PHE A 88 1.46 17.75 -24.30
CA PHE A 88 2.71 17.57 -23.57
C PHE A 88 2.90 16.12 -23.12
N PRO A 89 3.13 15.20 -24.08
CA PRO A 89 3.25 13.78 -23.78
C PRO A 89 4.42 13.48 -22.82
N GLY A 90 4.12 12.66 -21.80
CA GLY A 90 5.11 12.29 -20.80
C GLY A 90 5.37 13.33 -19.72
N LYS A 91 4.71 14.50 -19.77
CA LYS A 91 4.77 15.51 -18.72
C LYS A 91 3.57 15.40 -17.80
N ASN A 92 3.81 15.22 -16.50
CA ASN A 92 2.77 15.22 -15.49
C ASN A 92 2.40 16.66 -15.11
N PHE A 93 1.12 16.95 -15.14
CA PHE A 93 0.49 18.10 -14.51
C PHE A 93 -0.27 17.61 -13.29
N TYR A 94 -0.68 18.51 -12.42
CA TYR A 94 -1.34 18.15 -11.17
C TYR A 94 -2.62 18.95 -10.96
N ARG A 95 -3.62 18.30 -10.38
CA ARG A 95 -4.88 18.93 -10.00
C ARG A 95 -5.39 18.34 -8.69
N ASN A 96 -6.17 19.12 -7.96
CA ASN A 96 -6.93 18.58 -6.86
C ASN A 96 -8.12 17.80 -7.38
N VAL A 97 -8.34 16.61 -6.80
CA VAL A 97 -9.63 15.91 -6.86
C VAL A 97 -10.46 16.31 -5.65
N GLY A 98 -11.78 16.14 -5.68
CA GLY A 98 -12.67 16.61 -4.62
C GLY A 98 -12.37 15.94 -3.29
N SER A 99 -12.76 14.68 -3.14
CA SER A 99 -12.49 13.91 -1.92
C SER A 99 -12.31 12.43 -2.22
N THR A 100 -11.57 11.77 -1.34
CA THR A 100 -11.32 10.32 -1.38
C THR A 100 -11.62 9.70 -0.03
N MET A 101 -11.96 8.42 -0.04
CA MET A 101 -12.11 7.61 1.16
C MET A 101 -11.33 6.31 1.00
N ARG A 102 -10.46 6.04 1.95
CA ARG A 102 -9.73 4.79 2.07
C ARG A 102 -10.17 4.10 3.35
N ARG A 103 -10.55 2.85 3.25
CA ARG A 103 -10.94 2.04 4.40
C ARG A 103 -10.47 0.60 4.23
N GLY A 104 -10.18 -0.05 5.32
CA GLY A 104 -9.70 -1.42 5.24
C GLY A 104 -9.56 -2.11 6.59
N LEU A 105 -9.11 -3.35 6.47
CA LEU A 105 -8.74 -4.21 7.58
C LEU A 105 -7.31 -4.68 7.35
N GLU A 106 -6.50 -4.62 8.39
CA GLU A 106 -5.13 -5.13 8.40
C GLU A 106 -5.01 -6.19 9.48
N LEU A 107 -4.38 -7.29 9.13
CA LEU A 107 -4.05 -8.38 10.04
C LEU A 107 -2.57 -8.67 9.96
N ASN A 108 -1.87 -8.50 11.07
CA ASN A 108 -0.47 -8.88 11.22
C ASN A 108 -0.35 -9.98 12.27
N SER A 109 0.40 -11.05 11.95
CA SER A 109 0.62 -12.13 12.90
C SER A 109 2.03 -12.66 12.81
N GLN A 110 2.59 -13.00 13.98
CA GLN A 110 3.82 -13.78 14.12
C GLN A 110 3.52 -15.03 14.92
N ILE A 111 3.81 -16.19 14.34
CA ILE A 111 3.63 -17.49 14.99
C ILE A 111 4.99 -18.13 15.14
N PHE A 112 5.41 -18.36 16.38
CA PHE A 112 6.68 -18.99 16.71
C PHE A 112 6.47 -20.48 16.93
N PHE A 113 7.33 -21.28 16.36
CA PHE A 113 7.40 -22.72 16.57
C PHE A 113 8.85 -23.13 16.87
N LYS A 114 9.06 -24.37 17.30
CA LYS A 114 10.36 -24.81 17.82
C LYS A 114 11.53 -24.53 16.87
N GLU A 115 11.33 -24.75 15.59
CA GLU A 115 12.38 -24.62 14.56
C GLU A 115 12.25 -23.34 13.72
N GLY A 116 11.40 -22.36 14.10
CA GLY A 116 11.27 -21.16 13.29
C GLY A 116 10.09 -20.26 13.61
N ARG A 117 9.65 -19.50 12.60
CA ARG A 117 8.49 -18.63 12.71
C ARG A 117 7.78 -18.44 11.37
N LEU A 118 6.52 -18.15 11.44
CA LEU A 118 5.69 -17.65 10.35
C LEU A 118 5.33 -16.19 10.63
N ASN A 119 5.63 -15.30 9.70
CA ASN A 119 5.13 -13.92 9.67
C ASN A 119 4.03 -13.86 8.61
N LEU A 120 2.90 -13.29 8.96
CA LEU A 120 1.76 -13.05 8.08
C LEU A 120 1.38 -11.59 8.16
N SER A 121 1.21 -10.95 7.00
CA SER A 121 0.58 -9.64 6.88
C SER A 121 -0.50 -9.71 5.79
N TYR A 122 -1.73 -9.34 6.13
CA TYR A 122 -2.85 -9.33 5.22
C TYR A 122 -3.57 -7.99 5.29
N THR A 123 -3.81 -7.39 4.14
CA THR A 123 -4.57 -6.16 4.00
C THR A 123 -5.74 -6.40 3.06
N LEU A 124 -6.92 -6.01 3.50
CA LEU A 124 -8.12 -5.90 2.67
C LEU A 124 -8.52 -4.43 2.66
N SER A 125 -8.63 -3.81 1.49
CA SER A 125 -8.92 -2.38 1.38
C SER A 125 -9.91 -2.04 0.28
N ASN A 126 -10.65 -0.97 0.51
CA ASN A 126 -11.53 -0.33 -0.47
C ASN A 126 -11.19 1.17 -0.50
N ASN A 127 -10.62 1.62 -1.60
CA ASN A 127 -10.10 2.97 -1.78
C ASN A 127 -10.86 3.62 -2.94
N GLN A 128 -11.67 4.64 -2.66
CA GLN A 128 -12.61 5.21 -3.62
C GLN A 128 -12.52 6.73 -3.68
N PHE A 129 -12.78 7.27 -4.86
CA PHE A 129 -13.16 8.67 -4.99
C PHE A 129 -14.56 8.87 -4.39
N LYS A 130 -14.76 9.98 -3.65
CA LYS A 130 -16.07 10.34 -3.10
C LYS A 130 -16.69 11.53 -3.80
N ASN A 131 -15.86 12.45 -4.26
CA ASN A 131 -16.30 13.58 -5.05
C ASN A 131 -15.23 13.85 -6.13
N PHE A 132 -15.42 13.28 -7.31
CA PHE A 132 -14.49 13.46 -8.40
C PHE A 132 -15.24 13.60 -9.73
N VAL A 133 -15.22 14.80 -10.29
CA VAL A 133 -15.77 15.10 -11.60
C VAL A 133 -14.65 15.61 -12.51
N ILE A 134 -14.50 15.02 -13.68
CA ILE A 134 -13.51 15.39 -14.68
C ILE A 134 -14.13 15.38 -16.06
N ASP A 135 -13.97 16.48 -16.81
CA ASP A 135 -14.48 16.64 -18.19
C ASP A 135 -15.98 16.29 -18.30
N GLY A 136 -16.76 16.68 -17.30
CA GLY A 136 -18.19 16.42 -17.21
C GLY A 136 -18.59 14.98 -16.82
N ARG A 137 -17.61 14.08 -16.60
CA ARG A 137 -17.83 12.71 -16.11
C ARG A 137 -17.73 12.66 -14.60
N ASN A 138 -18.71 12.06 -13.97
CA ASN A 138 -18.67 11.78 -12.53
C ASN A 138 -17.99 10.43 -12.30
N LEU A 139 -16.85 10.46 -11.61
CA LEU A 139 -16.04 9.29 -11.23
C LEU A 139 -16.16 8.97 -9.75
N SER A 140 -17.12 9.56 -9.05
CA SER A 140 -17.39 9.24 -7.65
C SER A 140 -17.73 7.75 -7.51
N ASP A 141 -17.24 7.15 -6.42
CA ASP A 141 -17.32 5.72 -6.10
C ASP A 141 -16.44 4.79 -6.96
N ASN A 142 -15.78 5.29 -8.00
CA ASN A 142 -14.72 4.53 -8.65
C ASN A 142 -13.56 4.26 -7.70
N LEU A 143 -12.92 3.10 -7.88
CA LEU A 143 -11.71 2.74 -7.14
C LEU A 143 -10.52 3.60 -7.58
N ILE A 144 -9.70 3.99 -6.63
CA ILE A 144 -8.46 4.73 -6.90
C ILE A 144 -7.48 3.78 -7.60
N PRO A 145 -6.96 4.15 -8.78
CA PRO A 145 -6.07 3.29 -9.55
C PRO A 145 -4.77 2.93 -8.83
N GLY A 146 -4.19 1.80 -9.21
CA GLY A 146 -2.90 1.34 -8.72
C GLY A 146 -2.93 0.69 -7.33
N ILE A 147 -4.05 0.79 -6.59
CA ILE A 147 -4.17 0.24 -5.24
C ILE A 147 -4.90 -1.09 -5.30
N PRO A 148 -4.26 -2.22 -4.95
CA PRO A 148 -4.92 -3.51 -4.94
C PRO A 148 -5.95 -3.61 -3.80
N SER A 149 -7.05 -4.32 -4.07
CA SER A 149 -8.11 -4.54 -3.08
C SER A 149 -7.67 -5.44 -1.91
N GLN A 150 -6.67 -6.28 -2.14
CA GLN A 150 -6.09 -7.16 -1.11
C GLN A 150 -4.61 -7.41 -1.36
N MET A 151 -3.88 -7.59 -0.26
CA MET A 151 -2.47 -7.98 -0.28
C MET A 151 -2.24 -9.01 0.82
N LEU A 152 -1.45 -10.05 0.52
CA LEU A 152 -0.99 -11.03 1.48
C LEU A 152 0.52 -11.20 1.33
N ASP A 153 1.25 -10.99 2.42
CA ASP A 153 2.65 -11.33 2.54
C ASP A 153 2.81 -12.42 3.60
N LEU A 154 3.43 -13.52 3.20
CA LEU A 154 3.80 -14.62 4.08
C LEU A 154 5.32 -14.80 4.05
N GLU A 155 5.93 -14.91 5.21
CA GLU A 155 7.32 -15.31 5.35
C GLU A 155 7.42 -16.43 6.36
N MET A 156 7.92 -17.58 5.93
CA MET A 156 8.17 -18.74 6.77
C MET A 156 9.67 -18.97 6.90
N ILE A 157 10.17 -18.93 8.10
CA ILE A 157 11.58 -19.09 8.43
C ILE A 157 11.76 -20.40 9.21
N PHE A 158 12.53 -21.31 8.64
CA PHE A 158 12.92 -22.57 9.28
C PHE A 158 14.39 -22.55 9.66
N ASN A 159 14.69 -22.73 10.92
CA ASN A 159 16.04 -22.95 11.45
C ASN A 159 16.36 -24.45 11.40
N LEU A 160 16.73 -24.96 10.22
CA LEU A 160 17.03 -26.38 10.00
C LEU A 160 18.12 -26.90 10.95
N THR A 161 19.07 -26.04 11.25
CA THR A 161 20.10 -26.25 12.31
C THR A 161 20.54 -24.87 12.82
N ARG A 162 21.42 -24.86 13.86
CA ARG A 162 22.03 -23.60 14.35
C ARG A 162 22.79 -22.80 13.27
N LYS A 163 23.11 -23.42 12.13
CA LYS A 163 23.91 -22.82 11.06
C LYS A 163 23.19 -22.78 9.72
N ARG A 164 21.98 -23.30 9.62
CA ARG A 164 21.24 -23.42 8.35
C ARG A 164 19.84 -22.90 8.51
N THR A 165 19.45 -21.98 7.63
CA THR A 165 18.12 -21.39 7.60
C THR A 165 17.52 -21.54 6.23
N LEU A 166 16.24 -21.91 6.16
CA LEU A 166 15.43 -21.90 4.96
C LEU A 166 14.35 -20.83 5.14
N ILE A 167 14.20 -19.96 4.16
CA ILE A 167 13.18 -18.92 4.12
C ILE A 167 12.32 -19.16 2.90
N LEU A 168 11.03 -19.24 3.09
CA LEU A 168 10.02 -19.27 2.03
C LEU A 168 9.20 -17.99 2.13
N THR A 169 9.03 -17.29 1.04
CA THR A 169 8.14 -16.14 1.00
C THR A 169 7.08 -16.32 -0.07
N ASN A 170 5.91 -15.82 0.24
CA ASN A 170 4.79 -15.74 -0.70
C ASN A 170 4.19 -14.34 -0.63
N ARG A 171 4.00 -13.71 -1.79
CA ARG A 171 3.31 -12.44 -1.94
C ARG A 171 2.16 -12.59 -2.92
N LEU A 172 0.95 -12.35 -2.46
CA LEU A 172 -0.23 -12.24 -3.30
C LEU A 172 -0.65 -10.77 -3.35
N ILE A 173 -0.82 -10.26 -4.55
CA ILE A 173 -1.36 -8.93 -4.84
C ILE A 173 -2.68 -9.12 -5.58
N GLY A 174 -3.74 -8.54 -5.06
CA GLY A 174 -5.07 -8.57 -5.65
C GLY A 174 -5.17 -7.73 -6.92
N GLU A 175 -6.30 -7.86 -7.56
CA GLU A 175 -6.64 -7.05 -8.73
C GLU A 175 -6.73 -5.56 -8.39
N ARG A 176 -6.45 -4.70 -9.38
CA ARG A 176 -6.52 -3.25 -9.27
C ARG A 176 -6.79 -2.64 -10.63
N TYR A 177 -7.38 -1.47 -10.66
CA TYR A 177 -7.55 -0.71 -11.89
C TYR A 177 -6.30 0.10 -12.23
N ALA A 178 -6.05 0.29 -13.51
CA ALA A 178 -4.94 1.08 -14.00
C ALA A 178 -5.34 2.54 -14.31
N ASP A 179 -6.63 2.85 -14.37
CA ASP A 179 -7.18 4.16 -14.74
C ASP A 179 -8.32 4.61 -13.84
N ASN A 180 -8.58 5.92 -13.79
CA ASN A 180 -9.62 6.54 -12.97
C ASN A 180 -11.05 6.15 -13.40
N LEU A 181 -11.24 5.72 -14.65
CA LEU A 181 -12.53 5.27 -15.16
C LEU A 181 -12.88 3.85 -14.73
N ASN A 182 -11.94 3.13 -14.18
CA ASN A 182 -12.01 1.70 -13.84
C ASN A 182 -12.35 0.81 -15.06
N GLU A 183 -11.86 1.17 -16.24
CA GLU A 183 -12.06 0.42 -17.47
C GLU A 183 -10.97 -0.66 -17.68
N THR A 184 -9.75 -0.41 -17.18
CA THR A 184 -8.60 -1.31 -17.36
C THR A 184 -8.31 -2.04 -16.06
N LEU A 185 -8.76 -3.28 -15.96
CA LEU A 185 -8.49 -4.15 -14.81
C LEU A 185 -7.15 -4.88 -15.00
N ILE A 186 -6.31 -4.82 -13.99
CA ILE A 186 -5.07 -5.58 -13.88
C ILE A 186 -5.30 -6.75 -12.94
N GLY A 187 -5.08 -7.95 -13.44
CA GLY A 187 -5.30 -9.19 -12.69
C GLY A 187 -4.39 -9.33 -11.47
N SER A 188 -4.84 -10.17 -10.55
CA SER A 188 -4.05 -10.56 -9.38
C SER A 188 -2.86 -11.44 -9.77
N TYR A 189 -1.83 -11.44 -8.93
CA TYR A 189 -0.69 -12.33 -9.09
C TYR A 189 -0.17 -12.85 -7.74
N ASN A 190 0.60 -13.93 -7.80
CA ASN A 190 1.13 -14.59 -6.63
C ASN A 190 2.58 -15.03 -6.85
N ILE A 191 3.51 -14.53 -6.04
CA ILE A 191 4.95 -14.73 -6.18
C ILE A 191 5.47 -15.58 -5.03
N PHE A 192 6.17 -16.64 -5.38
CA PHE A 192 6.85 -17.50 -4.40
C PHE A 192 8.36 -17.40 -4.57
N ASN A 193 9.06 -17.22 -3.46
CA ASN A 193 10.51 -17.21 -3.42
C ASN A 193 11.02 -18.17 -2.36
N ILE A 194 12.24 -18.65 -2.57
CA ILE A 194 12.96 -19.52 -1.65
C ILE A 194 14.38 -19.00 -1.44
N LYS A 195 14.85 -19.01 -0.22
CA LYS A 195 16.23 -18.67 0.12
C LYS A 195 16.75 -19.66 1.16
N TYR A 196 17.88 -20.30 0.85
CA TYR A 196 18.63 -21.10 1.79
C TYR A 196 19.91 -20.38 2.19
N SER A 197 20.25 -20.36 3.46
CA SER A 197 21.52 -19.84 3.96
C SER A 197 22.22 -20.82 4.89
N LYS A 198 23.56 -20.75 4.89
CA LYS A 198 24.42 -21.57 5.74
C LYS A 198 25.61 -20.77 6.22
N LYS A 199 25.76 -20.65 7.54
CA LYS A 199 27.00 -20.16 8.18
C LYS A 199 28.12 -21.18 8.00
N VAL A 200 29.14 -20.80 7.21
CA VAL A 200 30.27 -21.70 6.86
C VAL A 200 31.40 -21.53 7.85
N PHE A 201 31.78 -20.27 8.14
CA PHE A 201 32.80 -19.91 9.10
C PHE A 201 32.26 -18.91 10.12
N ARG A 202 33.06 -18.50 11.08
CA ARG A 202 32.64 -17.57 12.14
C ARG A 202 32.10 -16.26 11.59
N ASN A 203 32.67 -15.77 10.48
CA ASN A 203 32.34 -14.48 9.86
C ASN A 203 31.90 -14.62 8.38
N SER A 204 31.49 -15.81 7.95
CA SER A 204 31.11 -16.05 6.55
C SER A 204 29.81 -16.84 6.45
N GLU A 205 28.93 -16.39 5.58
CA GLU A 205 27.65 -17.04 5.26
C GLU A 205 27.56 -17.26 3.75
N PHE A 206 27.14 -18.45 3.38
CA PHE A 206 26.75 -18.79 2.01
C PHE A 206 25.23 -18.74 1.91
N PHE A 207 24.71 -18.18 0.84
CA PHE A 207 23.28 -18.21 0.55
C PHE A 207 23.04 -18.59 -0.92
N LEU A 208 21.90 -19.22 -1.14
CA LEU A 208 21.34 -19.54 -2.45
C LEU A 208 19.86 -19.19 -2.42
N GLY A 209 19.37 -18.51 -3.46
CA GLY A 209 17.97 -18.15 -3.56
C GLY A 209 17.45 -18.26 -4.98
N ALA A 210 16.15 -18.49 -5.08
CA ALA A 210 15.40 -18.42 -6.33
C ALA A 210 14.16 -17.56 -6.08
N ASN A 211 13.97 -16.55 -6.90
CA ASN A 211 12.80 -15.67 -6.86
C ASN A 211 11.83 -16.11 -7.95
N ASN A 212 10.53 -15.88 -7.70
CA ASN A 212 9.47 -16.18 -8.65
C ASN A 212 9.60 -17.62 -9.21
N ILE A 213 9.63 -18.60 -8.31
CA ILE A 213 9.94 -20.00 -8.67
C ILE A 213 8.94 -20.64 -9.63
N PHE A 214 7.73 -20.06 -9.74
CA PHE A 214 6.69 -20.52 -10.68
C PHE A 214 6.64 -19.71 -11.97
N ASN A 215 7.61 -18.80 -12.17
CA ASN A 215 7.70 -17.92 -13.35
C ASN A 215 6.38 -17.20 -13.66
N GLN A 216 5.72 -16.65 -12.63
CA GLN A 216 4.50 -15.87 -12.77
C GLN A 216 4.79 -14.57 -13.51
N GLU A 217 4.11 -14.32 -14.62
CA GLU A 217 4.13 -13.01 -15.27
C GLU A 217 3.20 -12.05 -14.51
N TYR A 218 3.65 -10.82 -14.26
CA TYR A 218 2.90 -9.83 -13.53
C TYR A 218 3.39 -8.41 -13.85
N PHE A 219 2.55 -7.44 -13.53
CA PHE A 219 2.88 -6.01 -13.59
C PHE A 219 2.96 -5.47 -12.16
N ASP A 220 4.13 -5.04 -11.71
CA ASP A 220 4.31 -4.47 -10.38
C ASP A 220 4.01 -2.97 -10.38
N ASN A 221 4.50 -2.24 -11.37
CA ASN A 221 4.28 -0.82 -11.54
C ASN A 221 3.54 -0.54 -12.85
N ILE A 222 2.39 0.14 -12.75
CA ILE A 222 1.51 0.37 -13.89
C ILE A 222 1.30 1.87 -14.04
N ARG A 223 1.57 2.39 -15.23
CA ARG A 223 1.23 3.74 -15.65
C ARG A 223 0.45 3.72 -16.95
N ILE A 224 -0.63 4.50 -17.00
CA ILE A 224 -1.32 4.83 -18.23
C ILE A 224 -0.95 6.26 -18.59
N ASN A 225 -0.39 6.46 -19.77
CA ASN A 225 -0.14 7.81 -20.30
C ASN A 225 -1.24 8.25 -21.25
N ALA A 226 -1.31 9.56 -21.57
CA ALA A 226 -2.33 10.15 -22.43
C ALA A 226 -2.38 9.57 -23.86
N PHE A 227 -1.28 9.00 -24.34
CA PHE A 227 -1.12 8.53 -25.74
C PHE A 227 -1.35 7.06 -25.96
N GLY A 228 -1.65 6.34 -24.96
CA GLY A 228 -1.92 4.90 -25.04
C GLY A 228 -1.62 4.19 -23.74
N LYS A 229 -2.24 3.05 -23.61
CA LYS A 229 -2.05 2.19 -22.43
C LYS A 229 -0.65 1.59 -22.52
N ARG A 230 0.29 2.14 -21.76
CA ARG A 230 1.61 1.55 -21.57
C ARG A 230 1.69 1.04 -20.14
N TYR A 231 1.98 -0.24 -20.03
CA TYR A 231 2.22 -0.92 -18.77
C TYR A 231 3.73 -1.06 -18.61
N TYR A 232 4.24 -0.72 -17.42
CA TYR A 232 5.66 -0.86 -17.09
C TYR A 232 5.79 -1.86 -15.95
N ASP A 233 6.68 -2.82 -16.13
CA ASP A 233 7.06 -3.82 -15.12
C ASP A 233 7.90 -3.21 -13.99
#